data_cbf666e13b75dec3a5f43235e9b52805
#
_entry.id   cbf666e13b75dec3a5f43235e9b52805
#
_cell.length_a   1.000
_cell.length_b   1.000
_cell.length_c   1.000
_cell.angle_alpha   90.00
_cell.angle_beta   90.00
_cell.angle_gamma   90.00
#
_symmetry.space_group_name_H-M   'P 1'
#
loop_
_entity.id
_entity.type
_entity.pdbx_description
1 polymer ?
#
loop_
_entity_poly.entity_id
_entity_poly.type
_entity_poly.pdbx_seq_one_letter_code
_entity_poly.pdbx_strand_id
1 'polypeptide(L)'
;ACAVYDYENAAAAGAFANKVSYGVLYNRVAARKVVPAGWKLPTESDIVSTLRAFLGSNAGTLLKESGTEHWLTGGGTDLTGFSGVGGGYRGADGLSFNDFQQVGIWWSSASLESVGAVFRLSANSSVLEFNSGDNNSTGYSVRLLKED
;
A
#
# COMPACT_ATOMS: atom_id res chain seq x y z
N ALA A 1 13.06 5.36 -7.41
CA ALA A 1 12.09 5.63 -8.49
C ALA A 1 10.66 5.57 -7.94
N CYS A 2 9.76 6.30 -8.52
CA CYS A 2 8.33 6.24 -8.25
C CYS A 2 7.55 6.18 -9.57
N ALA A 3 6.38 5.55 -9.53
CA ALA A 3 5.50 5.40 -10.68
C ALA A 3 4.03 5.55 -10.23
N VAL A 4 3.14 5.73 -11.18
CA VAL A 4 1.69 5.61 -10.99
C VAL A 4 1.25 4.40 -11.78
N TYR A 5 0.21 3.70 -11.35
CA TYR A 5 -0.27 2.52 -12.07
C TYR A 5 -0.47 2.84 -13.58
N ASP A 6 0.03 1.95 -14.43
CA ASP A 6 0.13 2.09 -15.91
C ASP A 6 1.07 3.21 -16.41
N TYR A 7 1.77 3.93 -15.55
CA TYR A 7 2.70 4.99 -15.95
C TYR A 7 4.04 4.84 -15.23
N GLU A 8 5.12 4.68 -15.98
CA GLU A 8 6.47 4.54 -15.43
C GLU A 8 6.95 5.76 -14.64
N ASN A 9 6.37 6.92 -14.93
CA ASN A 9 6.71 8.18 -14.30
C ASN A 9 5.44 8.88 -13.80
N ALA A 10 5.40 9.21 -12.54
CA ALA A 10 4.27 9.91 -11.91
C ALA A 10 3.98 11.32 -12.49
N ALA A 11 4.90 11.87 -13.27
CA ALA A 11 4.74 13.13 -14.02
C ALA A 11 4.33 12.92 -15.48
N ALA A 12 4.15 11.68 -15.94
CA ALA A 12 3.74 11.39 -17.31
C ALA A 12 2.36 11.99 -17.62
N ALA A 13 2.16 12.40 -18.86
CA ALA A 13 0.85 12.86 -19.33
C ALA A 13 -0.18 11.71 -19.15
N GLY A 14 -1.32 12.02 -18.57
CA GLY A 14 -2.37 11.03 -18.28
C GLY A 14 -2.27 10.34 -16.93
N ALA A 15 -1.10 10.37 -16.27
CA ALA A 15 -0.92 9.77 -14.94
C ALA A 15 -1.77 10.42 -13.83
N PHE A 16 -2.29 11.63 -14.08
CA PHE A 16 -2.96 12.43 -13.05
C PHE A 16 -4.19 11.73 -12.45
N ALA A 17 -5.04 11.12 -13.26
CA ALA A 17 -6.25 10.45 -12.78
C ALA A 17 -5.90 9.28 -11.83
N ASN A 18 -4.99 8.40 -12.26
CA ASN A 18 -4.56 7.28 -11.43
C ASN A 18 -3.80 7.75 -10.17
N LYS A 19 -3.04 8.83 -10.27
CA LYS A 19 -2.36 9.42 -9.12
C LYS A 19 -3.33 9.95 -8.07
N VAL A 20 -4.41 10.59 -8.48
CA VAL A 20 -5.44 11.10 -7.56
C VAL A 20 -6.19 9.95 -6.90
N SER A 21 -6.56 8.93 -7.67
CA SER A 21 -7.37 7.81 -7.17
C SER A 21 -6.57 6.79 -6.37
N TYR A 22 -5.38 6.41 -6.86
CA TYR A 22 -4.61 5.28 -6.29
C TYR A 22 -3.26 5.69 -5.67
N GLY A 23 -2.85 6.93 -5.86
CA GLY A 23 -1.58 7.44 -5.35
C GLY A 23 -0.39 7.06 -6.22
N VAL A 24 0.77 6.99 -5.61
CA VAL A 24 2.07 6.75 -6.27
C VAL A 24 2.71 5.48 -5.71
N LEU A 25 3.29 4.69 -6.59
CA LEU A 25 4.04 3.48 -6.27
C LEU A 25 5.53 3.84 -6.14
N TYR A 26 6.12 3.49 -5.03
CA TYR A 26 7.52 3.77 -4.68
C TYR A 26 8.31 2.49 -4.56
N ASN A 27 9.53 2.43 -5.09
CA ASN A 27 10.46 1.41 -4.67
C ASN A 27 10.92 1.69 -3.23
N ARG A 28 11.55 0.71 -2.56
CA ARG A 28 11.92 0.81 -1.14
C ARG A 28 12.78 2.03 -0.82
N VAL A 29 13.75 2.35 -1.69
CA VAL A 29 14.64 3.51 -1.48
C VAL A 29 13.86 4.82 -1.55
N ALA A 30 12.96 4.95 -2.52
CA ALA A 30 12.11 6.13 -2.65
C ALA A 30 11.10 6.22 -1.49
N ALA A 31 10.50 5.10 -1.08
CA ALA A 31 9.56 5.07 0.05
C ALA A 31 10.17 5.60 1.35
N ARG A 32 11.44 5.28 1.60
CA ARG A 32 12.17 5.83 2.77
C ARG A 32 12.49 7.32 2.65
N LYS A 33 12.75 7.80 1.43
CA LYS A 33 13.11 9.20 1.19
C LYS A 33 11.94 10.17 1.22
N VAL A 34 10.71 9.69 1.02
CA VAL A 34 9.51 10.55 1.04
C VAL A 34 8.93 10.73 2.43
N VAL A 35 9.52 10.12 3.45
CA VAL A 35 9.08 10.26 4.84
C VAL A 35 9.53 11.63 5.37
N PRO A 36 8.61 12.55 5.68
CA PRO A 36 8.97 13.84 6.24
C PRO A 36 9.27 13.72 7.75
N ALA A 37 9.91 14.75 8.30
CA ALA A 37 10.18 14.82 9.73
C ALA A 37 8.88 14.71 10.55
N GLY A 38 8.89 13.95 11.65
CA GLY A 38 7.73 13.67 12.49
C GLY A 38 6.76 12.63 11.94
N TRP A 39 7.15 11.93 10.88
CA TRP A 39 6.38 10.82 10.30
C TRP A 39 7.27 9.59 10.13
N LYS A 40 6.65 8.41 10.05
CA LYS A 40 7.35 7.14 9.83
C LYS A 40 6.58 6.23 8.89
N LEU A 41 7.28 5.29 8.25
CA LEU A 41 6.65 4.10 7.71
C LEU A 41 6.17 3.22 8.87
N PRO A 42 4.97 2.60 8.79
CA PRO A 42 4.50 1.71 9.83
C PRO A 42 5.46 0.55 10.08
N THR A 43 5.67 0.20 11.34
CA THR A 43 6.43 -1.00 11.73
C THR A 43 5.54 -2.23 11.71
N GLU A 44 6.13 -3.43 11.83
CA GLU A 44 5.37 -4.66 12.09
C GLU A 44 4.51 -4.54 13.35
N SER A 45 5.06 -3.97 14.41
CA SER A 45 4.31 -3.76 15.66
C SER A 45 3.11 -2.84 15.47
N ASP A 46 3.25 -1.76 14.71
CA ASP A 46 2.13 -0.86 14.40
C ASP A 46 1.01 -1.60 13.66
N ILE A 47 1.35 -2.46 12.70
CA ILE A 47 0.37 -3.17 11.87
C ILE A 47 -0.18 -4.42 12.57
N VAL A 48 0.68 -5.29 13.09
CA VAL A 48 0.27 -6.60 13.62
C VAL A 48 -0.18 -6.50 15.06
N SER A 49 0.66 -5.91 15.93
CA SER A 49 0.41 -5.89 17.37
C SER A 49 -0.58 -4.80 17.78
N THR A 50 -0.71 -3.74 17.00
CA THR A 50 -1.64 -2.65 17.31
C THR A 50 -2.87 -2.69 16.40
N LEU A 51 -2.72 -2.40 15.12
CA LEU A 51 -3.86 -2.20 14.22
C LEU A 51 -4.66 -3.50 14.00
N ARG A 52 -4.01 -4.59 13.61
CA ARG A 52 -4.68 -5.89 13.38
C ARG A 52 -5.22 -6.49 14.67
N ALA A 53 -4.50 -6.37 15.78
CA ALA A 53 -4.98 -6.87 17.08
C ALA A 53 -6.22 -6.10 17.56
N PHE A 54 -6.28 -4.79 17.32
CA PHE A 54 -7.43 -3.96 17.68
C PHE A 54 -8.65 -4.22 16.79
N LEU A 55 -8.45 -4.35 15.46
CA LEU A 55 -9.54 -4.52 14.48
C LEU A 55 -10.01 -5.98 14.34
N GLY A 56 -9.20 -6.94 14.78
CA GLY A 56 -9.53 -8.36 14.73
C GLY A 56 -9.44 -8.98 13.34
N SER A 57 -10.13 -10.12 13.15
CA SER A 57 -10.08 -10.92 11.92
C SER A 57 -10.64 -10.21 10.67
N ASN A 58 -11.46 -9.19 10.86
CA ASN A 58 -12.08 -8.41 9.78
C ASN A 58 -11.34 -7.11 9.47
N ALA A 59 -10.12 -6.94 9.98
CA ALA A 59 -9.33 -5.72 9.80
C ALA A 59 -9.26 -5.25 8.34
N GLY A 60 -9.10 -6.18 7.39
CA GLY A 60 -9.07 -5.84 5.97
C GLY A 60 -10.37 -5.20 5.47
N THR A 61 -11.54 -5.71 5.89
CA THR A 61 -12.83 -5.11 5.53
C THR A 61 -13.00 -3.72 6.13
N LEU A 62 -12.55 -3.52 7.37
CA LEU A 62 -12.68 -2.24 8.07
C LEU A 62 -11.76 -1.15 7.53
N LEU A 63 -10.65 -1.53 6.91
CA LEU A 63 -9.63 -0.64 6.35
C LEU A 63 -9.83 -0.30 4.88
N LYS A 64 -10.46 -1.19 4.11
CA LYS A 64 -10.73 -0.93 2.69
C LYS A 64 -11.78 0.16 2.51
N GLU A 65 -11.57 1.01 1.49
CA GLU A 65 -12.58 1.96 1.03
C GLU A 65 -13.91 1.24 0.78
N SER A 66 -15.02 1.92 1.05
CA SER A 66 -16.37 1.40 0.79
C SER A 66 -16.73 1.51 -0.70
N GLY A 67 -17.56 0.57 -1.16
CA GLY A 67 -18.04 0.56 -2.55
C GLY A 67 -17.15 -0.26 -3.50
N THR A 68 -17.35 -0.06 -4.79
CA THR A 68 -16.73 -0.86 -5.86
C THR A 68 -15.85 -0.04 -6.80
N GLU A 69 -15.64 1.24 -6.51
CA GLU A 69 -14.94 2.14 -7.44
C GLU A 69 -13.47 1.76 -7.60
N HIS A 70 -12.80 1.44 -6.50
CA HIS A 70 -11.36 1.13 -6.49
C HIS A 70 -11.04 -0.33 -6.12
N TRP A 71 -12.06 -1.20 -6.08
CA TRP A 71 -11.92 -2.64 -5.78
C TRP A 71 -12.74 -3.49 -6.74
N LEU A 72 -12.11 -4.48 -7.36
CA LEU A 72 -12.72 -5.33 -8.40
C LEU A 72 -13.98 -6.08 -7.93
N THR A 73 -14.01 -6.54 -6.69
CA THR A 73 -15.12 -7.34 -6.11
C THR A 73 -15.82 -6.64 -4.95
N GLY A 74 -15.68 -5.31 -4.89
CA GLY A 74 -16.16 -4.51 -3.78
C GLY A 74 -15.10 -4.26 -2.72
N GLY A 75 -15.18 -3.11 -2.11
CA GLY A 75 -14.27 -2.67 -1.06
C GLY A 75 -14.66 -3.21 0.31
N GLY A 76 -14.45 -2.40 1.31
CA GLY A 76 -14.83 -2.65 2.69
C GLY A 76 -15.96 -1.76 3.17
N THR A 77 -15.86 -1.42 4.44
CA THR A 77 -16.79 -0.50 5.10
C THR A 77 -16.15 0.86 5.42
N ASP A 78 -14.83 0.95 5.30
CA ASP A 78 -14.02 2.11 5.65
C ASP A 78 -14.29 2.67 7.06
N LEU A 79 -14.63 1.79 7.99
CA LEU A 79 -15.04 2.19 9.34
C LEU A 79 -13.93 2.91 10.12
N THR A 80 -12.68 2.73 9.69
CA THR A 80 -11.49 3.33 10.31
C THR A 80 -11.12 4.68 9.69
N GLY A 81 -11.66 5.05 8.52
CA GLY A 81 -11.22 6.19 7.73
C GLY A 81 -9.85 6.00 7.08
N PHE A 82 -9.33 4.76 7.02
CA PHE A 82 -8.08 4.46 6.33
C PHE A 82 -8.22 4.61 4.80
N SER A 83 -9.41 4.31 4.27
CA SER A 83 -9.77 4.40 2.85
C SER A 83 -8.75 3.71 1.94
N GLY A 84 -8.37 2.49 2.29
CA GLY A 84 -7.41 1.71 1.51
C GLY A 84 -7.96 1.34 0.14
N VAL A 85 -7.21 1.63 -0.93
CA VAL A 85 -7.59 1.36 -2.33
C VAL A 85 -6.72 0.29 -2.96
N GLY A 86 -7.25 -0.40 -3.97
CA GLY A 86 -6.59 -1.46 -4.71
C GLY A 86 -5.63 -0.94 -5.78
N GLY A 87 -4.60 -0.21 -5.39
CA GLY A 87 -3.64 0.41 -6.30
C GLY A 87 -2.69 -0.56 -7.00
N GLY A 88 -2.76 -1.86 -6.71
CA GLY A 88 -1.85 -2.85 -7.28
C GLY A 88 -0.38 -2.60 -6.91
N TYR A 89 0.53 -3.05 -7.78
CA TYR A 89 1.97 -2.83 -7.63
C TYR A 89 2.70 -2.79 -8.97
N ARG A 90 3.90 -2.20 -8.98
CA ARG A 90 4.82 -2.23 -10.11
C ARG A 90 5.86 -3.31 -9.90
N GLY A 91 6.03 -4.19 -10.86
CA GLY A 91 7.03 -5.26 -10.81
C GLY A 91 8.47 -4.74 -10.68
N ALA A 92 9.36 -5.60 -10.19
CA ALA A 92 10.78 -5.29 -10.04
C ALA A 92 11.51 -5.10 -11.38
N ASP A 93 10.94 -5.63 -12.48
CA ASP A 93 11.36 -5.39 -13.85
C ASP A 93 11.24 -3.94 -14.31
N GLY A 94 10.45 -3.15 -13.55
CA GLY A 94 10.21 -1.76 -13.85
C GLY A 94 9.28 -1.50 -15.03
N LEU A 95 8.62 -2.52 -15.56
CA LEU A 95 7.75 -2.45 -16.74
C LEU A 95 6.35 -2.95 -16.46
N SER A 96 6.21 -4.02 -15.67
CA SER A 96 4.91 -4.63 -15.37
C SER A 96 4.16 -3.87 -14.28
N PHE A 97 2.85 -3.78 -14.44
CA PHE A 97 1.90 -3.34 -13.41
C PHE A 97 0.92 -4.48 -13.17
N ASN A 98 0.67 -4.82 -11.92
CA ASN A 98 -0.04 -6.03 -11.54
C ASN A 98 -1.12 -5.78 -10.50
N ASP A 99 -2.11 -6.66 -10.47
CA ASP A 99 -3.15 -6.77 -9.44
C ASP A 99 -3.96 -5.48 -9.18
N PHE A 100 -4.15 -4.67 -10.23
CA PHE A 100 -4.95 -3.46 -10.17
C PHE A 100 -6.38 -3.76 -9.68
N GLN A 101 -6.86 -2.98 -8.74
CA GLN A 101 -8.14 -3.16 -8.05
C GLN A 101 -8.32 -4.51 -7.33
N GLN A 102 -7.29 -5.36 -7.32
CA GLN A 102 -7.29 -6.64 -6.61
C GLN A 102 -6.58 -6.58 -5.28
N VAL A 103 -5.48 -5.80 -5.21
CA VAL A 103 -4.71 -5.63 -3.98
C VAL A 103 -4.29 -4.18 -3.77
N GLY A 104 -4.26 -3.77 -2.51
CA GLY A 104 -3.53 -2.60 -2.04
C GLY A 104 -2.36 -3.07 -1.19
N ILE A 105 -1.15 -2.62 -1.52
CA ILE A 105 0.08 -3.02 -0.83
C ILE A 105 0.87 -1.76 -0.44
N TRP A 106 1.29 -1.68 0.80
CA TRP A 106 2.01 -0.53 1.34
C TRP A 106 3.30 -0.96 2.01
N TRP A 107 4.36 -0.16 1.78
CA TRP A 107 5.64 -0.35 2.45
C TRP A 107 5.51 -0.20 3.96
N SER A 108 6.23 -1.05 4.67
CA SER A 108 6.48 -1.00 6.11
C SER A 108 7.96 -0.81 6.39
N SER A 109 8.29 -0.23 7.53
CA SER A 109 9.67 -0.18 8.03
C SER A 109 10.01 -1.51 8.68
N ALA A 110 10.53 -2.46 7.91
CA ALA A 110 11.04 -3.70 8.48
C ALA A 110 12.49 -3.58 8.89
N SER A 111 12.82 -4.27 9.98
CA SER A 111 14.19 -4.48 10.45
C SER A 111 14.96 -5.54 9.66
N LEU A 112 14.34 -6.22 8.71
CA LEU A 112 15.00 -7.26 7.92
C LEU A 112 15.94 -6.63 6.88
N GLU A 113 17.21 -6.97 6.97
CA GLU A 113 18.31 -6.32 6.26
C GLU A 113 18.27 -6.45 4.74
N SER A 114 17.61 -7.46 4.19
CA SER A 114 17.69 -7.79 2.77
C SER A 114 16.41 -7.55 1.96
N VAL A 115 15.23 -7.65 2.55
CA VAL A 115 13.94 -7.43 1.87
C VAL A 115 13.05 -6.53 2.72
N GLY A 116 12.30 -5.65 2.07
CA GLY A 116 11.34 -4.81 2.76
C GLY A 116 10.20 -5.64 3.34
N ALA A 117 9.45 -5.06 4.28
CA ALA A 117 8.16 -5.61 4.68
C ALA A 117 7.03 -4.75 4.12
N VAL A 118 5.88 -5.36 3.95
CA VAL A 118 4.67 -4.74 3.44
C VAL A 118 3.46 -5.19 4.24
N PHE A 119 2.43 -4.35 4.29
CA PHE A 119 1.11 -4.79 4.67
C PHE A 119 0.17 -4.72 3.47
N ARG A 120 -0.82 -5.59 3.45
CA ARG A 120 -1.64 -5.85 2.26
C ARG A 120 -3.12 -5.99 2.61
N LEU A 121 -3.95 -5.43 1.74
CA LEU A 121 -5.39 -5.66 1.67
C LEU A 121 -5.71 -6.29 0.32
N SER A 122 -6.63 -7.26 0.31
CA SER A 122 -7.04 -7.94 -0.92
C SER A 122 -8.55 -7.79 -1.14
N ALA A 123 -8.98 -7.68 -2.40
CA ALA A 123 -10.38 -7.54 -2.77
C ALA A 123 -11.23 -8.69 -2.19
N ASN A 124 -10.72 -9.91 -2.28
CA ASN A 124 -11.41 -11.13 -1.88
C ASN A 124 -11.12 -11.57 -0.43
N SER A 125 -10.54 -10.71 0.41
CA SER A 125 -10.17 -11.07 1.78
C SER A 125 -10.60 -10.01 2.78
N SER A 126 -11.05 -10.46 3.94
CA SER A 126 -11.32 -9.59 5.11
C SER A 126 -10.09 -9.37 5.99
N VAL A 127 -8.96 -9.99 5.68
CA VAL A 127 -7.77 -9.99 6.54
C VAL A 127 -6.82 -8.85 6.17
N LEU A 128 -6.21 -8.24 7.18
CA LEU A 128 -5.02 -7.42 7.03
C LEU A 128 -3.79 -8.32 7.12
N GLU A 129 -3.09 -8.47 5.99
CA GLU A 129 -1.88 -9.29 5.91
C GLU A 129 -0.62 -8.45 6.17
N PHE A 130 0.40 -9.09 6.77
CA PHE A 130 1.73 -8.52 6.90
C PHE A 130 2.75 -9.55 6.40
N ASN A 131 3.56 -9.17 5.42
CA ASN A 131 4.44 -10.08 4.70
C ASN A 131 5.81 -9.44 4.46
N SER A 132 6.81 -10.29 4.16
CA SER A 132 8.03 -9.80 3.54
C SER A 132 7.70 -9.26 2.15
N GLY A 133 8.31 -8.14 1.78
CA GLY A 133 8.26 -7.62 0.41
C GLY A 133 9.12 -8.48 -0.53
N ASP A 134 8.77 -8.47 -1.81
CA ASP A 134 9.47 -9.32 -2.79
C ASP A 134 10.89 -8.82 -3.08
N ASN A 135 10.99 -7.60 -3.57
CA ASN A 135 12.25 -7.01 -4.03
C ASN A 135 12.28 -5.51 -3.73
N ASN A 136 13.44 -4.99 -3.42
CA ASN A 136 13.63 -3.57 -3.16
C ASN A 136 13.30 -2.66 -4.37
N SER A 137 13.29 -3.22 -5.58
CA SER A 137 12.94 -2.53 -6.82
C SER A 137 11.44 -2.54 -7.12
N THR A 138 10.66 -3.45 -6.50
CA THR A 138 9.20 -3.49 -6.62
C THR A 138 8.60 -2.19 -6.11
N GLY A 139 7.58 -1.70 -6.79
CA GLY A 139 6.88 -0.45 -6.46
C GLY A 139 5.60 -0.72 -5.69
N TYR A 140 5.51 -0.24 -4.45
CA TYR A 140 4.32 -0.29 -3.60
C TYR A 140 3.90 1.10 -3.12
N SER A 141 2.69 1.22 -2.65
CA SER A 141 2.18 2.45 -2.05
C SER A 141 2.86 2.78 -0.73
N VAL A 142 2.71 4.02 -0.28
CA VAL A 142 3.19 4.50 1.01
C VAL A 142 2.02 5.08 1.80
N ARG A 143 1.91 4.69 3.05
CA ARG A 143 1.03 5.29 4.05
C ARG A 143 1.85 5.54 5.30
N LEU A 144 1.93 6.79 5.69
CA LEU A 144 2.74 7.20 6.83
C LEU A 144 1.92 7.24 8.12
N LEU A 145 2.58 6.98 9.24
CA LEU A 145 2.09 7.26 10.58
C LEU A 145 2.81 8.48 11.13
N LYS A 146 2.07 9.31 11.86
CA LYS A 146 2.68 10.40 12.63
C LYS A 146 3.43 9.81 13.82
N GLU A 147 4.63 10.31 14.07
CA GLU A 147 5.37 10.01 15.30
C GLU A 147 4.77 10.80 16.46
N ASP A 148 4.73 10.18 17.65
CA ASP A 148 4.27 10.83 18.87
C ASP A 148 5.32 11.82 19.42
#